data_bc37ef7dbad8624c8cfe87e4cebf1226
#
_entry.id   bc37ef7dbad8624c8cfe87e4cebf1226
#
_cell.length_a   1.000
_cell.length_b   1.000
_cell.length_c   1.000
_cell.angle_alpha   90.00
_cell.angle_beta   90.00
_cell.angle_gamma   90.00
#
_symmetry.space_group_name_H-M   'P 1'
#
loop_
_entity.id
_entity.type
_entity.pdbx_description
1 polymer ?
#
loop_
_entity_poly.entity_id
_entity_poly.type
_entity_poly.pdbx_seq_one_letter_code
_entity_poly.pdbx_strand_id
1 'polypeptide(L)'
;MDTDRPAIYQHPLAYLVGLEGVALLRAFAGEHDRAFVEARLAEVRALLDAADRFGDGHEVPPITARDGYRHWAPRYDGPNGFWGMEEPLVRPLMEHLPQGVAIDAACGTGRHTEWLVEQGHDVLGVDSSPDMLGIARAKVPGARFAEGDLHELPADDESADLVLVTLALCHVRDLGPVFAELARVLRPGGHLVVSDTRGYFTGSPLYPLVEGADGEFGYIPNWFHATSEYLQAALPVGLAPRFCREYAGGGADDGADAPEYTAAPDSGTGAFDPAADLTFEDPTRPPDIWQMMPWVEAASRAAYAGAPSLVVWDFEKEQGAGR
;
A
#
# COMPACT_ATOMS: atom_id res chain seq x y z
N MET A 1 -13.22 11.22 -9.28
CA MET A 1 -12.64 9.90 -8.90
C MET A 1 -12.89 8.94 -10.05
N ASP A 2 -11.82 8.32 -10.54
CA ASP A 2 -11.76 7.70 -11.86
C ASP A 2 -12.33 6.27 -11.83
N THR A 3 -13.65 6.15 -12.02
CA THR A 3 -14.32 4.88 -12.32
C THR A 3 -14.29 4.57 -13.83
N ASP A 4 -13.57 5.34 -14.61
CA ASP A 4 -13.47 5.21 -16.08
C ASP A 4 -12.53 4.06 -16.51
N ARG A 5 -12.04 3.27 -15.54
CA ARG A 5 -11.27 2.06 -15.85
C ARG A 5 -12.22 0.91 -16.21
N PRO A 6 -11.82 0.04 -17.15
CA PRO A 6 -12.61 -1.15 -17.49
C PRO A 6 -12.61 -2.14 -16.31
N ALA A 7 -13.59 -3.03 -16.29
CA ALA A 7 -13.49 -4.23 -15.50
C ALA A 7 -12.21 -4.99 -15.84
N ILE A 8 -11.62 -5.62 -14.83
CA ILE A 8 -10.44 -6.48 -15.00
C ILE A 8 -10.85 -7.94 -14.86
N TYR A 9 -10.23 -8.81 -15.64
CA TYR A 9 -10.42 -10.23 -15.51
C TYR A 9 -9.35 -10.80 -14.56
N GLN A 10 -9.79 -11.34 -13.44
CA GLN A 10 -8.91 -12.00 -12.46
C GLN A 10 -9.14 -13.52 -12.48
N HIS A 11 -8.06 -14.26 -12.67
CA HIS A 11 -8.08 -15.72 -12.65
C HIS A 11 -7.05 -16.22 -11.63
N PRO A 12 -7.46 -16.95 -10.58
CA PRO A 12 -6.55 -17.42 -9.54
C PRO A 12 -5.35 -18.21 -10.07
N LEU A 13 -5.59 -19.15 -10.98
CA LEU A 13 -4.52 -19.92 -11.60
C LEU A 13 -3.51 -19.05 -12.34
N ALA A 14 -3.96 -17.99 -13.03
CA ALA A 14 -3.06 -17.08 -13.74
C ALA A 14 -2.14 -16.33 -12.77
N TYR A 15 -2.66 -15.95 -11.61
CA TYR A 15 -1.85 -15.33 -10.56
C TYR A 15 -0.78 -16.29 -10.02
N LEU A 16 -1.15 -17.52 -9.68
CA LEU A 16 -0.22 -18.52 -9.15
C LEU A 16 0.88 -18.89 -10.15
N VAL A 17 0.49 -19.15 -11.40
CA VAL A 17 1.46 -19.41 -12.50
C VAL A 17 2.34 -18.19 -12.75
N GLY A 18 1.79 -16.98 -12.56
CA GLY A 18 2.56 -15.74 -12.65
C GLY A 18 3.67 -15.65 -11.59
N LEU A 19 3.37 -16.01 -10.33
CA LEU A 19 4.36 -16.08 -9.24
C LEU A 19 5.47 -17.09 -9.55
N GLU A 20 5.09 -18.27 -10.00
CA GLU A 20 6.04 -19.30 -10.46
C GLU A 20 6.93 -18.79 -11.60
N GLY A 21 6.31 -18.09 -12.56
CA GLY A 21 7.05 -17.49 -13.66
C GLY A 21 8.09 -16.47 -13.22
N VAL A 22 7.76 -15.60 -12.28
CA VAL A 22 8.71 -14.62 -11.71
C VAL A 22 9.83 -15.34 -10.95
N ALA A 23 9.51 -16.35 -10.12
CA ALA A 23 10.49 -17.15 -9.42
C ALA A 23 11.46 -17.87 -10.37
N LEU A 24 10.96 -18.43 -11.48
CA LEU A 24 11.77 -19.05 -12.51
C LEU A 24 12.66 -18.05 -13.27
N LEU A 25 12.19 -16.82 -13.52
CA LEU A 25 13.00 -15.76 -14.13
C LEU A 25 14.15 -15.36 -13.22
N ARG A 26 13.92 -15.27 -11.90
CA ARG A 26 14.96 -15.00 -10.91
C ARG A 26 15.98 -16.15 -10.82
N ALA A 27 15.51 -17.38 -10.85
CA ALA A 27 16.41 -18.55 -10.92
C ALA A 27 17.24 -18.55 -12.21
N PHE A 28 16.67 -18.16 -13.35
CA PHE A 28 17.40 -18.00 -14.61
C PHE A 28 18.46 -16.89 -14.51
N ALA A 29 18.22 -15.85 -13.72
CA ALA A 29 19.21 -14.81 -13.42
C ALA A 29 20.33 -15.27 -12.45
N GLY A 30 20.24 -16.49 -11.90
CA GLY A 30 21.27 -17.08 -11.05
C GLY A 30 20.98 -16.96 -9.54
N GLU A 31 19.81 -16.53 -9.13
CA GLU A 31 19.46 -16.38 -7.71
C GLU A 31 19.14 -17.71 -7.02
N HIS A 32 18.85 -18.77 -7.79
CA HIS A 32 18.46 -20.08 -7.27
C HIS A 32 19.14 -21.21 -8.04
N ASP A 33 19.21 -22.39 -7.41
CA ASP A 33 19.85 -23.58 -7.94
C ASP A 33 18.93 -24.44 -8.84
N ARG A 34 19.53 -25.54 -9.37
CA ARG A 34 18.79 -26.50 -10.20
C ARG A 34 17.59 -27.12 -9.49
N ALA A 35 17.73 -27.48 -8.20
CA ALA A 35 16.70 -28.15 -7.45
C ALA A 35 15.46 -27.25 -7.28
N PHE A 36 15.68 -25.97 -7.04
CA PHE A 36 14.61 -24.96 -7.01
C PHE A 36 13.89 -24.88 -8.35
N VAL A 37 14.62 -24.79 -9.48
CA VAL A 37 14.01 -24.72 -10.81
C VAL A 37 13.17 -25.97 -11.10
N GLU A 38 13.70 -27.16 -10.80
CA GLU A 38 12.98 -28.44 -11.02
C GLU A 38 11.69 -28.50 -10.15
N ALA A 39 11.73 -28.02 -8.91
CA ALA A 39 10.57 -27.92 -8.03
C ALA A 39 9.51 -26.94 -8.58
N ARG A 40 9.91 -25.74 -8.99
CA ARG A 40 8.99 -24.75 -9.59
C ARG A 40 8.30 -25.28 -10.84
N LEU A 41 9.05 -25.94 -11.73
CA LEU A 41 8.49 -26.56 -12.94
C LEU A 41 7.53 -27.71 -12.63
N ALA A 42 7.77 -28.47 -11.56
CA ALA A 42 6.85 -29.51 -11.11
C ALA A 42 5.55 -28.92 -10.55
N GLU A 43 5.66 -27.83 -9.77
CA GLU A 43 4.52 -27.12 -9.20
C GLU A 43 3.64 -26.47 -10.28
N VAL A 44 4.24 -25.82 -11.28
CA VAL A 44 3.51 -25.33 -12.47
C VAL A 44 2.70 -26.43 -13.14
N ARG A 45 3.29 -27.64 -13.32
CA ARG A 45 2.54 -28.76 -13.90
C ARG A 45 1.36 -29.18 -13.02
N ALA A 46 1.58 -29.29 -11.70
CA ALA A 46 0.53 -29.65 -10.76
C ALA A 46 -0.61 -28.62 -10.72
N LEU A 47 -0.28 -27.33 -10.79
CA LEU A 47 -1.27 -26.25 -10.91
C LEU A 47 -2.11 -26.36 -12.20
N LEU A 48 -1.45 -26.61 -13.33
CA LEU A 48 -2.13 -26.78 -14.63
C LEU A 48 -2.98 -28.05 -14.67
N ASP A 49 -2.51 -29.16 -14.07
CA ASP A 49 -3.27 -30.41 -13.96
C ASP A 49 -4.50 -30.24 -13.05
N ALA A 50 -4.47 -29.26 -12.12
CA ALA A 50 -5.58 -28.93 -11.22
C ALA A 50 -6.43 -27.76 -11.73
N ALA A 51 -6.30 -27.33 -12.99
CA ALA A 51 -6.94 -26.14 -13.54
C ALA A 51 -8.45 -26.07 -13.29
N ASP A 52 -9.15 -27.19 -13.40
CA ASP A 52 -10.60 -27.28 -13.20
C ASP A 52 -11.05 -26.83 -11.77
N ARG A 53 -10.14 -26.82 -10.80
CA ARG A 53 -10.45 -26.37 -9.43
C ARG A 53 -10.56 -24.86 -9.30
N PHE A 54 -10.02 -24.09 -10.24
CA PHE A 54 -9.96 -22.63 -10.19
C PHE A 54 -11.15 -21.94 -10.86
N GLY A 55 -12.02 -22.71 -11.53
CA GLY A 55 -13.15 -22.15 -12.30
C GLY A 55 -12.71 -21.29 -13.48
N ASP A 56 -13.64 -20.46 -13.93
CA ASP A 56 -13.46 -19.62 -15.14
C ASP A 56 -12.87 -18.22 -14.82
N GLY A 57 -12.50 -17.96 -13.57
CA GLY A 57 -12.10 -16.60 -13.13
C GLY A 57 -13.28 -15.64 -13.01
N HIS A 58 -12.98 -14.36 -12.76
CA HIS A 58 -14.00 -13.36 -12.45
C HIS A 58 -13.74 -12.04 -13.16
N GLU A 59 -14.81 -11.45 -13.70
CA GLU A 59 -14.82 -10.05 -14.15
C GLU A 59 -15.07 -9.16 -12.91
N VAL A 60 -14.12 -8.29 -12.59
CA VAL A 60 -14.15 -7.44 -11.41
C VAL A 60 -14.25 -5.98 -11.84
N PRO A 61 -15.37 -5.28 -11.55
CA PRO A 61 -15.53 -3.88 -11.89
C PRO A 61 -14.71 -2.96 -10.98
N PRO A 62 -14.32 -1.76 -11.45
CA PRO A 62 -13.73 -0.74 -10.60
C PRO A 62 -14.79 -0.14 -9.66
N ILE A 63 -14.38 0.11 -8.42
CA ILE A 63 -15.16 0.88 -7.44
C ILE A 63 -14.37 2.08 -6.97
N THR A 64 -15.05 3.11 -6.45
CA THR A 64 -14.34 4.27 -5.89
C THR A 64 -13.61 3.88 -4.62
N ALA A 65 -12.49 4.53 -4.30
CA ALA A 65 -11.81 4.35 -3.03
C ALA A 65 -12.76 4.60 -1.86
N ARG A 66 -13.60 5.65 -1.93
CA ARG A 66 -14.61 5.98 -0.91
C ARG A 66 -15.58 4.81 -0.65
N ASP A 67 -16.09 4.16 -1.70
CA ASP A 67 -17.03 3.06 -1.56
C ASP A 67 -16.35 1.79 -1.04
N GLY A 68 -15.17 1.47 -1.54
CA GLY A 68 -14.38 0.33 -1.07
C GLY A 68 -14.00 0.48 0.40
N TYR A 69 -13.50 1.63 0.81
CA TYR A 69 -13.14 1.90 2.20
C TYR A 69 -14.33 1.96 3.15
N ARG A 70 -15.55 2.33 2.69
CA ARG A 70 -16.78 2.26 3.51
C ARG A 70 -17.01 0.86 4.08
N HIS A 71 -16.85 -0.17 3.24
CA HIS A 71 -17.05 -1.56 3.65
C HIS A 71 -15.88 -2.11 4.43
N TRP A 72 -14.69 -1.60 4.17
CA TRP A 72 -13.49 -2.04 4.87
C TRP A 72 -13.30 -1.36 6.22
N ALA A 73 -13.83 -0.16 6.42
CA ALA A 73 -13.65 0.64 7.62
C ALA A 73 -13.85 -0.13 8.94
N PRO A 74 -14.91 -0.97 9.13
CA PRO A 74 -15.10 -1.69 10.39
C PRO A 74 -14.00 -2.72 10.73
N ARG A 75 -13.23 -3.15 9.73
CA ARG A 75 -12.17 -4.15 9.85
C ARG A 75 -10.78 -3.56 9.60
N TYR A 76 -10.69 -2.28 9.26
CA TYR A 76 -9.47 -1.62 8.79
C TYR A 76 -8.34 -1.67 9.82
N ASP A 77 -8.65 -1.48 11.10
CA ASP A 77 -7.69 -1.54 12.21
C ASP A 77 -7.39 -2.97 12.69
N GLY A 78 -7.89 -3.99 11.99
CA GLY A 78 -7.60 -5.38 12.28
C GLY A 78 -6.12 -5.74 12.01
N PRO A 79 -5.70 -6.98 12.31
CA PRO A 79 -4.34 -7.44 12.05
C PRO A 79 -3.98 -7.23 10.57
N ASN A 80 -3.02 -6.37 10.31
CA ASN A 80 -2.54 -6.03 8.98
C ASN A 80 -1.02 -5.86 9.01
N GLY A 81 -0.32 -6.73 8.30
CA GLY A 81 1.14 -6.69 8.23
C GLY A 81 1.70 -5.39 7.64
N PHE A 82 0.90 -4.68 6.82
CA PHE A 82 1.31 -3.39 6.24
C PHE A 82 1.52 -2.31 7.30
N TRP A 83 0.65 -2.24 8.32
CA TRP A 83 0.79 -1.24 9.39
C TRP A 83 2.06 -1.45 10.22
N GLY A 84 2.32 -2.71 10.58
CA GLY A 84 3.53 -3.08 11.33
C GLY A 84 4.83 -2.80 10.56
N MET A 85 4.78 -2.77 9.24
CA MET A 85 5.92 -2.46 8.38
C MET A 85 6.08 -0.96 8.14
N GLU A 86 4.98 -0.23 7.97
CA GLU A 86 5.01 1.18 7.57
C GLU A 86 5.32 2.12 8.74
N GLU A 87 4.69 1.91 9.90
CA GLU A 87 4.85 2.79 11.08
C GLU A 87 6.30 2.96 11.55
N PRO A 88 7.12 1.89 11.66
CA PRO A 88 8.52 2.02 12.05
C PRO A 88 9.37 2.80 11.04
N LEU A 89 8.90 2.94 9.81
CA LEU A 89 9.62 3.65 8.75
C LEU A 89 9.25 5.13 8.71
N VAL A 90 8.00 5.45 9.00
CA VAL A 90 7.44 6.82 8.89
C VAL A 90 7.63 7.61 10.18
N ARG A 91 7.31 7.03 11.34
CA ARG A 91 7.34 7.72 12.62
C ARG A 91 8.71 8.32 12.97
N PRO A 92 9.85 7.64 12.79
CA PRO A 92 11.17 8.21 13.07
C PRO A 92 11.51 9.48 12.29
N LEU A 93 10.93 9.65 11.09
CA LEU A 93 11.14 10.88 10.30
C LEU A 93 10.48 12.10 10.96
N MET A 94 9.42 11.88 11.71
CA MET A 94 8.65 12.94 12.38
C MET A 94 9.08 13.19 13.84
N GLU A 95 9.70 12.21 14.51
CA GLU A 95 10.13 12.32 15.92
C GLU A 95 11.12 13.47 16.17
N HIS A 96 11.86 13.88 15.15
CA HIS A 96 12.85 14.95 15.25
C HIS A 96 12.29 16.33 14.91
N LEU A 97 11.05 16.38 14.41
CA LEU A 97 10.41 17.63 14.03
C LEU A 97 9.85 18.35 15.26
N PRO A 98 9.91 19.71 15.30
CA PRO A 98 9.29 20.46 16.38
C PRO A 98 7.78 20.21 16.44
N GLN A 99 7.24 20.16 17.67
CA GLN A 99 5.80 20.15 17.85
C GLN A 99 5.16 21.39 17.23
N GLY A 100 4.04 21.20 16.55
CA GLY A 100 3.33 22.28 15.89
C GLY A 100 1.97 21.83 15.37
N VAL A 101 1.46 22.53 14.37
CA VAL A 101 0.22 22.17 13.68
C VAL A 101 0.53 21.07 12.66
N ALA A 102 -0.13 19.92 12.80
CA ALA A 102 0.01 18.81 11.86
C ALA A 102 -1.31 18.54 11.13
N ILE A 103 -1.22 18.23 9.84
CA ILE A 103 -2.34 17.74 9.03
C ILE A 103 -2.05 16.29 8.66
N ASP A 104 -2.92 15.38 9.09
CA ASP A 104 -2.92 13.98 8.66
C ASP A 104 -3.91 13.87 7.48
N ALA A 105 -3.39 14.00 6.27
CA ALA A 105 -4.17 14.07 5.04
C ALA A 105 -4.41 12.67 4.48
N ALA A 106 -5.66 12.28 4.29
CA ALA A 106 -6.17 10.92 4.12
C ALA A 106 -5.92 10.07 5.38
N CYS A 107 -6.37 10.57 6.54
CA CYS A 107 -6.08 10.01 7.85
C CYS A 107 -6.74 8.64 8.12
N GLY A 108 -7.70 8.21 7.30
CA GLY A 108 -8.43 6.97 7.49
C GLY A 108 -9.10 6.90 8.86
N THR A 109 -8.84 5.84 9.60
CA THR A 109 -9.33 5.61 10.98
C THR A 109 -8.54 6.35 12.05
N GLY A 110 -7.59 7.22 11.67
CA GLY A 110 -6.83 8.07 12.59
C GLY A 110 -5.62 7.40 13.25
N ARG A 111 -5.02 6.40 12.64
CA ARG A 111 -3.87 5.67 13.18
C ARG A 111 -2.65 6.57 13.43
N HIS A 112 -2.27 7.38 12.46
CA HIS A 112 -1.20 8.36 12.64
C HIS A 112 -1.67 9.62 13.36
N THR A 113 -2.93 10.02 13.19
CA THR A 113 -3.53 11.10 13.95
C THR A 113 -3.37 10.88 15.47
N GLU A 114 -3.67 9.65 15.96
CA GLU A 114 -3.50 9.26 17.36
C GLU A 114 -2.06 9.45 17.82
N TRP A 115 -1.11 8.89 17.07
CA TRP A 115 0.30 9.01 17.38
C TRP A 115 0.79 10.47 17.38
N LEU A 116 0.38 11.28 16.38
CA LEU A 116 0.75 12.72 16.34
C LEU A 116 0.21 13.50 17.54
N VAL A 117 -1.02 13.22 17.99
CA VAL A 117 -1.58 13.81 19.22
C VAL A 117 -0.76 13.39 20.45
N GLU A 118 -0.36 12.11 20.55
CA GLU A 118 0.49 11.62 21.63
C GLU A 118 1.87 12.29 21.64
N GLN A 119 2.41 12.65 20.46
CA GLN A 119 3.64 13.43 20.33
C GLN A 119 3.45 14.92 20.65
N GLY A 120 2.22 15.39 20.90
CA GLY A 120 1.92 16.76 21.33
C GLY A 120 1.66 17.73 20.17
N HIS A 121 1.36 17.26 18.97
CA HIS A 121 0.93 18.11 17.86
C HIS A 121 -0.54 18.54 17.99
N ASP A 122 -0.89 19.73 17.47
CA ASP A 122 -2.28 20.12 17.19
C ASP A 122 -2.70 19.56 15.85
N VAL A 123 -3.53 18.50 15.84
CA VAL A 123 -3.75 17.68 14.66
C VAL A 123 -5.11 17.94 14.02
N LEU A 124 -5.09 18.14 12.70
CA LEU A 124 -6.25 18.07 11.83
C LEU A 124 -6.17 16.80 10.97
N GLY A 125 -7.02 15.81 11.24
CA GLY A 125 -7.23 14.65 10.38
C GLY A 125 -8.21 14.99 9.25
N VAL A 126 -7.83 14.70 8.02
CA VAL A 126 -8.67 14.92 6.83
C VAL A 126 -8.84 13.60 6.09
N ASP A 127 -10.07 13.24 5.75
CA ASP A 127 -10.35 12.07 4.91
C ASP A 127 -11.61 12.31 4.06
N SER A 128 -11.70 11.66 2.92
CA SER A 128 -12.85 11.75 2.03
C SER A 128 -13.98 10.81 2.42
N SER A 129 -13.74 9.85 3.33
CA SER A 129 -14.69 8.85 3.79
C SER A 129 -15.30 9.24 5.15
N PRO A 130 -16.61 9.57 5.21
CA PRO A 130 -17.28 9.83 6.49
C PRO A 130 -17.26 8.62 7.44
N ASP A 131 -17.24 7.39 6.90
CA ASP A 131 -17.20 6.16 7.66
C ASP A 131 -15.85 6.00 8.38
N MET A 132 -14.74 6.27 7.67
CA MET A 132 -13.41 6.33 8.27
C MET A 132 -13.32 7.41 9.34
N LEU A 133 -13.78 8.63 9.04
CA LEU A 133 -13.79 9.73 10.00
C LEU A 133 -14.67 9.46 11.22
N GLY A 134 -15.74 8.67 11.08
CA GLY A 134 -16.57 8.23 12.20
C GLY A 134 -15.77 7.43 13.23
N ILE A 135 -14.91 6.52 12.74
CA ILE A 135 -14.01 5.71 13.58
C ILE A 135 -12.90 6.60 14.17
N ALA A 136 -12.28 7.43 13.34
CA ALA A 136 -11.19 8.33 13.76
C ALA A 136 -11.63 9.27 14.90
N ARG A 137 -12.80 9.89 14.77
CA ARG A 137 -13.37 10.77 15.84
C ARG A 137 -13.63 10.04 17.14
N ALA A 138 -14.06 8.79 17.08
CA ALA A 138 -14.28 7.97 18.27
C ALA A 138 -12.95 7.54 18.93
N LYS A 139 -11.93 7.24 18.10
CA LYS A 139 -10.61 6.79 18.55
C LYS A 139 -9.78 7.94 19.14
N VAL A 140 -9.77 9.11 18.49
CA VAL A 140 -8.87 10.23 18.80
C VAL A 140 -9.65 11.51 19.15
N PRO A 141 -10.32 11.59 20.30
CA PRO A 141 -11.13 12.77 20.67
C PRO A 141 -10.30 14.05 20.87
N GLY A 142 -8.97 13.93 20.97
CA GLY A 142 -8.05 15.05 21.10
C GLY A 142 -7.70 15.76 19.79
N ALA A 143 -8.09 15.18 18.62
CA ALA A 143 -7.84 15.77 17.32
C ALA A 143 -9.09 16.44 16.71
N ARG A 144 -8.86 17.32 15.75
CA ARG A 144 -9.92 17.84 14.88
C ARG A 144 -10.01 16.98 13.63
N PHE A 145 -11.22 16.79 13.11
CA PHE A 145 -11.44 16.01 11.90
C PHE A 145 -12.37 16.72 10.93
N ALA A 146 -12.00 16.74 9.66
CA ALA A 146 -12.81 17.32 8.59
C ALA A 146 -12.92 16.34 7.41
N GLU A 147 -14.07 16.35 6.73
CA GLU A 147 -14.20 15.72 5.42
C GLU A 147 -13.52 16.61 4.37
N GLY A 148 -12.67 16.02 3.53
CA GLY A 148 -11.93 16.74 2.50
C GLY A 148 -11.23 15.79 1.54
N ASP A 149 -10.71 16.35 0.47
CA ASP A 149 -9.97 15.65 -0.58
C ASP A 149 -8.52 16.17 -0.63
N LEU A 150 -7.58 15.31 -1.05
CA LEU A 150 -6.17 15.68 -1.18
C LEU A 150 -5.92 16.84 -2.19
N HIS A 151 -6.87 17.09 -3.10
CA HIS A 151 -6.79 18.20 -4.05
C HIS A 151 -7.29 19.54 -3.47
N GLU A 152 -8.03 19.51 -2.34
CA GLU A 152 -8.58 20.68 -1.66
C GLU A 152 -8.72 20.40 -0.16
N LEU A 153 -7.66 20.68 0.59
CA LEU A 153 -7.64 20.48 2.03
C LEU A 153 -8.37 21.60 2.76
N PRO A 154 -9.19 21.31 3.77
CA PRO A 154 -9.92 22.32 4.55
C PRO A 154 -8.98 23.00 5.58
N ALA A 155 -7.93 23.64 5.07
CA ALA A 155 -6.91 24.33 5.85
C ALA A 155 -6.43 25.58 5.11
N ASP A 156 -6.06 26.60 5.88
CA ASP A 156 -5.55 27.87 5.32
C ASP A 156 -4.14 27.68 4.72
N ASP A 157 -3.76 28.61 3.85
CA ASP A 157 -2.40 28.67 3.32
C ASP A 157 -1.39 28.81 4.47
N GLU A 158 -0.28 28.12 4.36
CA GLU A 158 0.85 28.21 5.31
C GLU A 158 0.42 28.04 6.79
N SER A 159 -0.53 27.13 7.05
CA SER A 159 -1.11 26.89 8.37
C SER A 159 -0.50 25.71 9.11
N ALA A 160 0.18 24.78 8.40
CA ALA A 160 0.73 23.56 8.95
C ALA A 160 2.26 23.57 9.01
N ASP A 161 2.81 23.00 10.07
CA ASP A 161 4.26 22.76 10.25
C ASP A 161 4.65 21.37 9.71
N LEU A 162 3.68 20.43 9.74
CA LEU A 162 3.82 19.06 9.24
C LEU A 162 2.56 18.66 8.47
N VAL A 163 2.75 18.05 7.31
CA VAL A 163 1.70 17.33 6.60
C VAL A 163 2.14 15.87 6.44
N LEU A 164 1.25 14.95 6.77
CA LEU A 164 1.46 13.53 6.61
C LEU A 164 0.46 12.99 5.59
N VAL A 165 0.94 12.16 4.64
CA VAL A 165 0.10 11.42 3.69
C VAL A 165 0.61 9.99 3.64
N THR A 166 -0.17 9.04 4.14
CA THR A 166 0.26 7.64 4.24
C THR A 166 -0.65 6.71 3.46
N LEU A 167 -0.07 5.91 2.57
CA LEU A 167 -0.72 4.84 1.80
C LEU A 167 -1.98 5.32 1.04
N ALA A 168 -1.97 6.57 0.57
CA ALA A 168 -3.11 7.21 -0.07
C ALA A 168 -2.85 7.70 -1.49
N LEU A 169 -1.59 8.05 -1.82
CA LEU A 169 -1.27 8.59 -3.15
C LEU A 169 -1.41 7.53 -4.25
N CYS A 170 -1.36 6.25 -3.92
CA CYS A 170 -1.69 5.18 -4.85
C CYS A 170 -3.13 5.28 -5.40
N HIS A 171 -4.02 6.05 -4.78
CA HIS A 171 -5.38 6.32 -5.27
C HIS A 171 -5.47 7.61 -6.11
N VAL A 172 -4.37 8.31 -6.28
CA VAL A 172 -4.28 9.57 -7.04
C VAL A 172 -3.60 9.31 -8.37
N ARG A 173 -4.24 9.71 -9.48
CA ARG A 173 -3.67 9.50 -10.82
C ARG A 173 -2.57 10.50 -11.16
N ASP A 174 -2.76 11.77 -10.80
CA ASP A 174 -1.83 12.87 -11.06
C ASP A 174 -1.41 13.51 -9.75
N LEU A 175 -0.14 13.33 -9.39
CA LEU A 175 0.41 13.87 -8.16
C LEU A 175 0.57 15.39 -8.17
N GLY A 176 0.68 16.03 -9.35
CA GLY A 176 0.97 17.46 -9.45
C GLY A 176 -0.02 18.34 -8.69
N PRO A 177 -1.34 18.28 -8.94
CA PRO A 177 -2.33 19.06 -8.20
C PRO A 177 -2.33 18.79 -6.69
N VAL A 178 -2.15 17.51 -6.29
CA VAL A 178 -2.09 17.14 -4.86
C VAL A 178 -0.86 17.74 -4.19
N PHE A 179 0.32 17.64 -4.79
CA PHE A 179 1.54 18.21 -4.22
C PHE A 179 1.48 19.74 -4.16
N ALA A 180 0.80 20.40 -5.11
CA ALA A 180 0.54 21.83 -5.05
C ALA A 180 -0.32 22.21 -3.84
N GLU A 181 -1.34 21.42 -3.54
CA GLU A 181 -2.21 21.61 -2.38
C GLU A 181 -1.49 21.34 -1.05
N LEU A 182 -0.73 20.25 -0.97
CA LEU A 182 0.10 19.93 0.20
C LEU A 182 1.13 21.03 0.48
N ALA A 183 1.75 21.56 -0.59
CA ALA A 183 2.67 22.69 -0.47
C ALA A 183 1.95 24.00 -0.06
N ARG A 184 0.70 24.24 -0.52
CA ARG A 184 -0.08 25.42 -0.15
C ARG A 184 -0.29 25.50 1.37
N VAL A 185 -0.71 24.41 1.98
CA VAL A 185 -1.02 24.39 3.43
C VAL A 185 0.22 24.39 4.32
N LEU A 186 1.37 23.96 3.82
CA LEU A 186 2.62 23.95 4.58
C LEU A 186 3.21 25.36 4.71
N ARG A 187 3.73 25.68 5.90
CA ARG A 187 4.58 26.85 6.12
C ARG A 187 5.94 26.66 5.46
N PRO A 188 6.62 27.74 5.06
CA PRO A 188 8.03 27.67 4.71
C PRO A 188 8.86 27.01 5.83
N GLY A 189 9.66 26.01 5.50
CA GLY A 189 10.40 25.19 6.47
C GLY A 189 9.56 24.06 7.09
N GLY A 190 8.29 23.92 6.72
CA GLY A 190 7.44 22.79 7.13
C GLY A 190 7.76 21.53 6.33
N HIS A 191 7.39 20.38 6.87
CA HIS A 191 7.71 19.06 6.33
C HIS A 191 6.48 18.36 5.76
N LEU A 192 6.65 17.70 4.61
CA LEU A 192 5.71 16.75 4.04
C LEU A 192 6.32 15.35 4.15
N VAL A 193 5.74 14.51 4.99
CA VAL A 193 6.12 13.11 5.10
C VAL A 193 5.11 12.25 4.33
N VAL A 194 5.60 11.40 3.45
CA VAL A 194 4.79 10.55 2.59
C VAL A 194 5.25 9.11 2.74
N SER A 195 4.31 8.19 2.90
CA SER A 195 4.51 6.78 2.57
C SER A 195 3.53 6.37 1.48
N ASP A 196 3.98 5.51 0.58
CA ASP A 196 3.11 4.99 -0.47
C ASP A 196 3.51 3.58 -0.88
N THR A 197 2.55 2.85 -1.44
CA THR A 197 2.78 1.51 -1.94
C THR A 197 3.64 1.56 -3.21
N ARG A 198 4.55 0.61 -3.33
CA ARG A 198 5.27 0.36 -4.57
C ARG A 198 4.61 -0.81 -5.30
N GLY A 199 4.58 -0.71 -6.61
CA GLY A 199 4.09 -1.82 -7.44
C GLY A 199 4.93 -3.05 -7.19
N TYR A 200 4.22 -4.12 -6.93
CA TYR A 200 4.85 -5.41 -6.73
C TYR A 200 5.68 -5.79 -7.97
N PHE A 201 6.65 -6.62 -7.80
CA PHE A 201 7.70 -7.20 -8.65
C PHE A 201 7.62 -7.02 -10.19
N THR A 202 6.50 -6.67 -10.77
CA THR A 202 6.36 -6.50 -12.24
C THR A 202 6.14 -5.06 -12.68
N GLY A 203 6.10 -4.10 -11.73
CA GLY A 203 5.69 -2.72 -12.04
C GLY A 203 4.21 -2.60 -12.43
N SER A 204 3.43 -3.67 -12.22
CA SER A 204 1.99 -3.70 -12.46
C SER A 204 1.26 -3.71 -11.13
N PRO A 205 0.27 -2.83 -10.92
CA PRO A 205 -0.49 -2.83 -9.68
C PRO A 205 -1.28 -4.12 -9.54
N LEU A 206 -1.23 -4.72 -8.35
CA LEU A 206 -2.17 -5.73 -7.94
C LEU A 206 -3.32 -5.03 -7.21
N TYR A 207 -4.54 -5.32 -7.64
CA TYR A 207 -5.72 -4.70 -7.06
C TYR A 207 -6.31 -5.63 -6.00
N PRO A 208 -6.34 -5.20 -4.72
CA PRO A 208 -7.08 -5.95 -3.71
C PRO A 208 -8.56 -5.94 -4.07
N LEU A 209 -9.20 -7.09 -3.90
CA LEU A 209 -10.64 -7.22 -4.01
C LEU A 209 -11.32 -6.67 -2.77
N VAL A 210 -12.35 -5.89 -2.99
CA VAL A 210 -13.17 -5.34 -1.92
C VAL A 210 -14.62 -5.72 -2.16
N GLU A 211 -15.28 -6.25 -1.13
CA GLU A 211 -16.70 -6.56 -1.18
C GLU A 211 -17.52 -5.27 -1.04
N GLY A 212 -18.38 -5.00 -2.01
CA GLY A 212 -19.33 -3.88 -1.99
C GLY A 212 -20.55 -4.14 -1.11
N ALA A 213 -21.44 -3.13 -0.98
CA ALA A 213 -22.62 -3.18 -0.11
C ALA A 213 -23.63 -4.28 -0.47
N ASP A 214 -23.66 -4.66 -1.72
CA ASP A 214 -24.52 -5.67 -2.31
C ASP A 214 -23.93 -7.07 -2.30
N GLY A 215 -22.73 -7.23 -1.73
CA GLY A 215 -21.98 -8.48 -1.74
C GLY A 215 -21.20 -8.75 -3.03
N GLU A 216 -21.29 -7.86 -4.01
CA GLU A 216 -20.49 -7.95 -5.24
C GLU A 216 -19.05 -7.49 -4.99
N PHE A 217 -18.12 -8.11 -5.69
CA PHE A 217 -16.71 -7.75 -5.61
C PHE A 217 -16.35 -6.65 -6.60
N GLY A 218 -15.54 -5.71 -6.13
CA GLY A 218 -14.93 -4.69 -6.95
C GLY A 218 -13.43 -4.57 -6.64
N TYR A 219 -12.72 -3.80 -7.45
CA TYR A 219 -11.36 -3.41 -7.14
C TYR A 219 -11.24 -1.89 -7.02
N ILE A 220 -10.40 -1.44 -6.09
CA ILE A 220 -10.05 -0.03 -5.99
C ILE A 220 -8.88 0.23 -6.95
N PRO A 221 -9.06 1.09 -7.96
CA PRO A 221 -7.96 1.43 -8.87
C PRO A 221 -6.79 2.05 -8.11
N ASN A 222 -5.59 1.51 -8.34
CA ASN A 222 -4.34 2.05 -7.83
C ASN A 222 -3.47 2.53 -8.99
N TRP A 223 -2.68 3.55 -8.74
CA TRP A 223 -1.62 4.03 -9.61
C TRP A 223 -0.27 3.73 -9.00
N PHE A 224 0.62 3.34 -9.86
CA PHE A 224 2.00 3.06 -9.49
C PHE A 224 2.85 4.27 -9.91
N HIS A 225 3.32 5.01 -8.91
CA HIS A 225 4.13 6.21 -9.16
C HIS A 225 5.61 5.89 -9.12
N ALA A 226 6.33 6.18 -10.22
CA ALA A 226 7.78 6.09 -10.23
C ALA A 226 8.37 7.17 -9.30
N THR A 227 9.57 6.93 -8.78
CA THR A 227 10.32 7.90 -7.96
C THR A 227 10.44 9.27 -8.63
N SER A 228 10.58 9.27 -9.98
CA SER A 228 10.63 10.51 -10.77
C SER A 228 9.31 11.30 -10.77
N GLU A 229 8.15 10.65 -10.63
CA GLU A 229 6.84 11.34 -10.62
C GLU A 229 6.64 12.12 -9.32
N TYR A 230 7.09 11.58 -8.18
CA TYR A 230 7.12 12.33 -6.91
C TYR A 230 8.00 13.59 -7.04
N LEU A 231 9.18 13.47 -7.63
CA LEU A 231 10.08 14.63 -7.83
C LEU A 231 9.49 15.66 -8.82
N GLN A 232 8.86 15.19 -9.90
CA GLN A 232 8.19 16.06 -10.86
C GLN A 232 7.02 16.82 -10.24
N ALA A 233 6.33 16.23 -9.26
CA ALA A 233 5.26 16.89 -8.52
C ALA A 233 5.79 17.83 -7.43
N ALA A 234 6.82 17.45 -6.71
CA ALA A 234 7.34 18.17 -5.55
C ALA A 234 8.19 19.41 -5.90
N LEU A 235 9.16 19.26 -6.81
CA LEU A 235 10.14 20.31 -7.09
C LEU A 235 9.52 21.61 -7.63
N PRO A 236 8.54 21.59 -8.55
CA PRO A 236 7.93 22.82 -9.06
C PRO A 236 7.19 23.65 -8.01
N VAL A 237 6.76 23.02 -6.91
CA VAL A 237 6.00 23.67 -5.82
C VAL A 237 6.89 23.98 -4.60
N GLY A 238 8.21 23.87 -4.73
CA GLY A 238 9.18 24.22 -3.71
C GLY A 238 9.29 23.20 -2.58
N LEU A 239 8.93 21.95 -2.82
CA LEU A 239 9.14 20.83 -1.89
C LEU A 239 10.46 20.14 -2.23
N ALA A 240 11.49 20.41 -1.42
CA ALA A 240 12.83 19.82 -1.59
C ALA A 240 12.92 18.46 -0.86
N PRO A 241 13.34 17.37 -1.52
CA PRO A 241 13.49 16.09 -0.86
C PRO A 241 14.64 16.13 0.16
N ARG A 242 14.37 15.68 1.38
CA ARG A 242 15.33 15.50 2.48
C ARG A 242 15.65 14.03 2.71
N PHE A 243 14.67 13.19 2.47
CA PHE A 243 14.78 11.74 2.59
C PHE A 243 13.96 11.05 1.50
N CYS A 244 14.50 9.96 0.96
CA CYS A 244 13.77 9.01 0.12
C CYS A 244 14.34 7.63 0.31
N ARG A 245 13.50 6.67 0.63
CA ARG A 245 13.89 5.26 0.68
C ARG A 245 12.77 4.36 0.20
N GLU A 246 13.14 3.38 -0.61
CA GLU A 246 12.29 2.26 -0.97
C GLU A 246 12.62 1.08 -0.07
N TYR A 247 11.59 0.43 0.45
CA TYR A 247 11.72 -0.70 1.37
C TYR A 247 11.20 -1.96 0.71
N ALA A 248 12.05 -2.98 0.68
CA ALA A 248 11.69 -4.31 0.24
C ALA A 248 11.38 -5.17 1.46
N GLY A 249 10.19 -5.71 1.55
CA GLY A 249 9.85 -6.66 2.60
C GLY A 249 10.72 -7.91 2.51
N GLY A 250 11.35 -8.32 3.63
CA GLY A 250 12.04 -9.62 3.75
C GLY A 250 13.47 -9.72 3.18
N GLY A 251 14.15 -8.61 2.92
CA GLY A 251 15.55 -8.60 2.52
C GLY A 251 16.52 -8.63 3.72
N ALA A 252 17.56 -9.49 3.67
CA ALA A 252 18.56 -9.64 4.72
C ALA A 252 19.49 -8.42 4.92
N ASP A 253 19.28 -7.32 4.19
CA ASP A 253 20.15 -6.13 4.16
C ASP A 253 19.54 -4.86 4.76
N ASP A 254 18.29 -4.92 5.23
CA ASP A 254 17.61 -3.77 5.82
C ASP A 254 17.89 -3.64 7.32
N GLY A 255 19.14 -3.57 7.71
CA GLY A 255 19.60 -3.28 9.08
C GLY A 255 18.67 -3.82 10.18
N ALA A 256 19.15 -4.26 11.31
CA ALA A 256 18.50 -5.05 12.35
C ALA A 256 17.13 -4.59 12.91
N ASP A 257 16.48 -3.60 12.31
CA ASP A 257 15.24 -2.97 12.77
C ASP A 257 14.05 -3.02 11.77
N ALA A 258 14.22 -3.62 10.59
CA ALA A 258 13.05 -3.85 9.73
C ALA A 258 12.21 -5.01 10.30
N PRO A 259 10.90 -4.82 10.58
CA PRO A 259 10.05 -5.91 11.01
C PRO A 259 10.09 -7.00 9.94
N GLU A 260 10.57 -8.18 10.35
CA GLU A 260 10.52 -9.38 9.52
C GLU A 260 9.04 -9.57 9.08
N TYR A 261 8.76 -9.44 7.80
CA TYR A 261 7.53 -10.02 7.27
C TYR A 261 7.63 -11.50 7.61
N THR A 262 6.99 -11.89 8.69
CA THR A 262 6.91 -13.28 9.09
C THR A 262 6.03 -13.99 8.07
N ALA A 263 6.63 -14.33 6.93
CA ALA A 263 6.18 -15.47 6.17
C ALA A 263 6.10 -16.64 7.18
N ALA A 264 5.02 -17.38 7.13
CA ALA A 264 4.83 -18.55 7.99
C ALA A 264 6.14 -19.37 8.06
N PRO A 265 6.44 -19.96 9.22
CA PRO A 265 7.71 -20.66 9.42
C PRO A 265 7.93 -21.66 8.28
N ASP A 266 9.18 -21.72 7.85
CA ASP A 266 9.69 -22.58 6.79
C ASP A 266 9.03 -23.98 6.81
N SER A 267 7.90 -24.11 6.16
CA SER A 267 7.21 -25.37 6.00
C SER A 267 7.89 -26.10 4.86
N GLY A 268 8.95 -26.77 5.22
CA GLY A 268 9.69 -27.80 4.50
C GLY A 268 9.38 -28.00 3.02
N THR A 269 10.37 -28.48 2.32
CA THR A 269 10.41 -29.05 0.98
C THR A 269 9.27 -30.06 0.63
N GLY A 270 8.04 -29.84 1.10
CA GLY A 270 6.86 -30.60 0.71
C GLY A 270 6.53 -30.29 -0.75
N ALA A 271 6.38 -31.31 -1.59
CA ALA A 271 5.85 -31.14 -2.91
C ALA A 271 4.43 -30.56 -2.81
N PHE A 272 4.13 -29.50 -3.58
CA PHE A 272 2.80 -28.94 -3.70
C PHE A 272 1.79 -30.04 -4.06
N ASP A 273 0.78 -30.22 -3.20
CA ASP A 273 -0.33 -31.13 -3.43
C ASP A 273 -1.61 -30.31 -3.64
N PRO A 274 -2.08 -30.15 -4.90
CA PRO A 274 -3.28 -29.38 -5.19
C PRO A 274 -4.50 -29.86 -4.38
N ALA A 275 -4.55 -31.12 -3.98
CA ALA A 275 -5.67 -31.67 -3.22
C ALA A 275 -5.70 -31.19 -1.76
N ALA A 276 -4.51 -30.98 -1.19
CA ALA A 276 -4.35 -30.56 0.20
C ALA A 276 -4.13 -29.03 0.34
N ASP A 277 -3.38 -28.45 -0.59
CA ASP A 277 -2.88 -27.07 -0.44
C ASP A 277 -3.86 -26.02 -0.97
N LEU A 278 -4.69 -26.36 -1.98
CA LEU A 278 -5.70 -25.45 -2.50
C LEU A 278 -6.97 -25.47 -1.64
N THR A 279 -7.05 -24.56 -0.70
CA THR A 279 -8.21 -24.43 0.21
C THR A 279 -9.05 -23.21 -0.20
N PHE A 280 -10.15 -23.49 -0.92
CA PHE A 280 -11.14 -22.45 -1.24
C PHE A 280 -12.14 -22.39 -0.07
N GLU A 281 -12.13 -21.30 0.68
CA GLU A 281 -13.10 -21.07 1.77
C GLU A 281 -14.52 -20.99 1.24
N ASP A 282 -14.69 -20.31 0.09
CA ASP A 282 -15.96 -20.20 -0.63
C ASP A 282 -15.70 -20.29 -2.15
N PRO A 283 -16.13 -21.39 -2.81
CA PRO A 283 -15.91 -21.57 -4.24
C PRO A 283 -16.70 -20.58 -5.12
N THR A 284 -17.63 -19.82 -4.54
CA THR A 284 -18.41 -18.79 -5.25
C THR A 284 -17.73 -17.41 -5.18
N ARG A 285 -16.66 -17.28 -4.39
CA ARG A 285 -15.92 -16.05 -4.20
C ARG A 285 -14.51 -16.14 -4.81
N PRO A 286 -14.05 -15.11 -5.51
CA PRO A 286 -12.66 -15.06 -5.94
C PRO A 286 -11.76 -15.03 -4.69
N PRO A 287 -10.74 -15.90 -4.60
CA PRO A 287 -9.80 -15.87 -3.49
C PRO A 287 -8.96 -14.58 -3.55
N ASP A 288 -8.73 -13.99 -2.39
CA ASP A 288 -7.82 -12.86 -2.25
C ASP A 288 -6.37 -13.30 -2.56
N ILE A 289 -5.57 -12.39 -3.08
CA ILE A 289 -4.14 -12.61 -3.34
C ILE A 289 -3.40 -13.08 -2.08
N TRP A 290 -3.76 -12.58 -0.90
CA TRP A 290 -3.17 -12.97 0.38
C TRP A 290 -3.50 -14.40 0.78
N GLN A 291 -4.66 -14.92 0.39
CA GLN A 291 -5.06 -16.31 0.57
C GLN A 291 -4.32 -17.24 -0.39
N MET A 292 -4.01 -16.75 -1.60
CA MET A 292 -3.36 -17.54 -2.64
C MET A 292 -1.84 -17.66 -2.48
N MET A 293 -1.18 -16.66 -1.91
CA MET A 293 0.29 -16.66 -1.76
C MET A 293 0.84 -17.88 -1.01
N PRO A 294 0.21 -18.36 0.09
CA PRO A 294 0.63 -19.57 0.78
C PRO A 294 0.53 -20.85 -0.05
N TRP A 295 -0.32 -20.87 -1.09
CA TRP A 295 -0.48 -22.05 -1.95
C TRP A 295 0.74 -22.34 -2.80
N VAL A 296 1.55 -21.32 -3.10
CA VAL A 296 2.82 -21.40 -3.84
C VAL A 296 3.91 -20.64 -3.05
N GLU A 297 4.09 -21.00 -1.79
CA GLU A 297 4.91 -20.24 -0.83
C GLU A 297 6.33 -19.97 -1.34
N ALA A 298 7.02 -20.98 -1.84
CA ALA A 298 8.39 -20.84 -2.32
C ALA A 298 8.49 -19.92 -3.54
N ALA A 299 7.51 -19.99 -4.46
CA ALA A 299 7.43 -19.09 -5.60
C ALA A 299 7.09 -17.67 -5.16
N SER A 300 6.12 -17.51 -4.25
CA SER A 300 5.75 -16.21 -3.68
C SER A 300 6.94 -15.55 -3.01
N ARG A 301 7.64 -16.26 -2.13
CA ARG A 301 8.83 -15.77 -1.44
C ARG A 301 9.92 -15.33 -2.44
N ALA A 302 10.19 -16.16 -3.44
CA ALA A 302 11.16 -15.81 -4.47
C ALA A 302 10.71 -14.61 -5.31
N ALA A 303 9.43 -14.56 -5.72
CA ALA A 303 8.91 -13.48 -6.54
C ALA A 303 8.98 -12.11 -5.85
N TYR A 304 8.69 -12.08 -4.55
CA TYR A 304 8.67 -10.83 -3.77
C TYR A 304 10.04 -10.46 -3.16
N ALA A 305 11.03 -11.36 -3.14
CA ALA A 305 12.33 -11.10 -2.53
C ALA A 305 13.00 -9.85 -3.13
N GLY A 306 13.33 -8.88 -2.29
CA GLY A 306 13.99 -7.63 -2.71
C GLY A 306 13.13 -6.69 -3.56
N ALA A 307 11.86 -7.03 -3.80
CA ALA A 307 10.94 -6.11 -4.48
C ALA A 307 10.47 -5.03 -3.51
N PRO A 308 10.62 -3.72 -3.83
CA PRO A 308 10.13 -2.67 -2.95
C PRO A 308 8.61 -2.75 -2.81
N SER A 309 8.13 -2.78 -1.57
CA SER A 309 6.70 -2.76 -1.23
C SER A 309 6.22 -1.36 -0.83
N LEU A 310 7.13 -0.55 -0.28
CA LEU A 310 6.87 0.80 0.19
C LEU A 310 7.94 1.76 -0.31
N VAL A 311 7.55 3.01 -0.52
CA VAL A 311 8.45 4.17 -0.61
C VAL A 311 8.09 5.14 0.50
N VAL A 312 9.11 5.71 1.14
CA VAL A 312 8.93 6.73 2.16
C VAL A 312 9.73 7.97 1.76
N TRP A 313 9.10 9.13 1.90
CA TRP A 313 9.67 10.43 1.60
C TRP A 313 9.55 11.37 2.78
N ASP A 314 10.53 12.27 2.92
CA ASP A 314 10.42 13.53 3.63
C ASP A 314 10.82 14.65 2.67
N PHE A 315 9.94 15.62 2.50
CA PHE A 315 10.18 16.85 1.76
C PHE A 315 10.08 18.03 2.73
N GLU A 316 10.95 19.00 2.59
CA GLU A 316 10.85 20.29 3.29
C GLU A 316 10.42 21.38 2.31
N LYS A 317 9.44 22.18 2.69
CA LYS A 317 9.04 23.36 1.92
C LYS A 317 10.13 24.43 2.00
N GLU A 318 10.70 24.78 0.85
CA GLU A 318 11.74 25.78 0.78
C GLU A 318 11.26 27.12 1.36
N GLN A 319 12.15 27.78 2.09
CA GLN A 319 11.90 29.15 2.50
C GLN A 319 11.92 30.01 1.21
N GLY A 320 10.80 30.67 0.92
CA GLY A 320 10.73 31.55 -0.24
C GLY A 320 11.95 32.46 -0.27
N ALA A 321 12.69 32.47 -1.38
CA ALA A 321 13.77 33.41 -1.55
C ALA A 321 13.19 34.78 -1.31
N GLY A 322 13.59 35.43 -0.24
CA GLY A 322 13.11 36.76 0.11
C GLY A 322 13.21 37.68 -1.13
N ARG A 323 12.06 38.13 -1.59
CA ARG A 323 11.96 39.12 -2.69
C ARG A 323 12.52 40.44 -2.24
#